data_ace6719b7a45f6fad4f8bd60c245a6a7
#
_entry.id   ace6719b7a45f6fad4f8bd60c245a6a7
#
_cell.length_a   1.000
_cell.length_b   1.000
_cell.length_c   1.000
_cell.angle_alpha   90.00
_cell.angle_beta   90.00
_cell.angle_gamma   90.00
#
_symmetry.space_group_name_H-M   'P 1'
#
loop_
_entity.id
_entity.type
_entity.pdbx_description
1 polymer ?
#
loop_
_entity_poly.entity_id
_entity_poly.type
_entity_poly.pdbx_seq_one_letter_code
_entity_poly.pdbx_strand_id
1 'polypeptide(L)'
;MKLRRDIMLFITLAVVAAVGGVFLLLNRPGAAVDVFLSEAKARAAAARPNPANAESFRATVCAVGPCVLVEAGGLAVLVGAGEGSAEGLLARGLMRADLDAVVLPDLMLDSVVGLPGLAKASLAAGRRAPLKVHGPPGIVPVIDGANLMLAGEAGVRLSVGTDKEDQGLEGLLVFDSGVVTVRAFGGQVAGEGRVYRVDFEGKSLIIAGCRAKAAQIVSAARGAQTAAGILAAGSSRLEDNQDSCIPVADALQAAGQARLGAILMSPLRPSVAIPGALQAWRDVVAGERVAGAVAGGPGSVIDLSSGKPAIRLAN
;
A
#
# COMPACT_ATOMS: atom_id res chain seq x y z
N MET A 1 -33.37 -39.64 -46.45
CA MET A 1 -33.88 -38.42 -45.79
C MET A 1 -34.15 -38.55 -44.30
N LYS A 2 -34.67 -39.67 -43.79
CA LYS A 2 -34.96 -39.87 -42.34
C LYS A 2 -33.70 -39.77 -41.46
N LEU A 3 -32.62 -40.47 -41.79
CA LEU A 3 -31.38 -40.53 -41.01
C LEU A 3 -30.75 -39.13 -40.78
N ARG A 4 -30.79 -38.25 -41.74
CA ARG A 4 -30.24 -36.88 -41.64
C ARG A 4 -31.07 -35.99 -40.70
N ARG A 5 -32.39 -36.20 -40.67
CA ARG A 5 -33.33 -35.51 -39.79
C ARG A 5 -33.14 -35.94 -38.33
N ASP A 6 -32.92 -37.24 -38.11
CA ASP A 6 -32.75 -37.80 -36.77
C ASP A 6 -31.39 -37.37 -36.16
N ILE A 7 -30.33 -37.28 -36.97
CA ILE A 7 -29.01 -36.74 -36.55
C ILE A 7 -29.10 -35.24 -36.20
N MET A 8 -29.79 -34.45 -37.02
CA MET A 8 -29.99 -33.02 -36.72
C MET A 8 -30.79 -32.81 -35.43
N LEU A 9 -31.85 -33.63 -35.23
CA LEU A 9 -32.64 -33.56 -33.99
C LEU A 9 -31.81 -33.89 -32.77
N PHE A 10 -30.95 -34.92 -32.86
CA PHE A 10 -30.07 -35.32 -31.76
C PHE A 10 -29.03 -34.23 -31.42
N ILE A 11 -28.42 -33.59 -32.42
CA ILE A 11 -27.47 -32.49 -32.25
C ILE A 11 -28.17 -31.28 -31.62
N THR A 12 -29.37 -30.94 -32.05
CA THR A 12 -30.14 -29.82 -31.50
C THR A 12 -30.50 -30.06 -30.03
N LEU A 13 -30.95 -31.26 -29.70
CA LEU A 13 -31.25 -31.65 -28.31
C LEU A 13 -29.99 -31.63 -27.41
N ALA A 14 -28.86 -32.11 -27.93
CA ALA A 14 -27.59 -32.08 -27.19
C ALA A 14 -27.10 -30.64 -26.93
N VAL A 15 -27.24 -29.74 -27.91
CA VAL A 15 -26.90 -28.32 -27.76
C VAL A 15 -27.84 -27.64 -26.77
N VAL A 16 -29.14 -27.88 -26.82
CA VAL A 16 -30.13 -27.32 -25.89
C VAL A 16 -29.87 -27.82 -24.45
N ALA A 17 -29.57 -29.12 -24.31
CA ALA A 17 -29.21 -29.69 -22.99
C ALA A 17 -27.91 -29.10 -22.44
N ALA A 18 -26.89 -28.89 -23.27
CA ALA A 18 -25.61 -28.28 -22.87
C ALA A 18 -25.82 -26.81 -22.47
N VAL A 19 -26.54 -26.02 -23.28
CA VAL A 19 -26.82 -24.60 -22.97
C VAL A 19 -27.73 -24.49 -21.74
N GLY A 20 -28.74 -25.32 -21.59
CA GLY A 20 -29.62 -25.37 -20.41
C GLY A 20 -28.86 -25.80 -19.16
N GLY A 21 -27.95 -26.75 -19.27
CA GLY A 21 -27.08 -27.19 -18.16
C GLY A 21 -26.14 -26.09 -17.72
N VAL A 22 -25.50 -25.37 -18.65
CA VAL A 22 -24.66 -24.22 -18.34
C VAL A 22 -25.47 -23.09 -17.70
N PHE A 23 -26.66 -22.79 -18.23
CA PHE A 23 -27.56 -21.78 -17.68
C PHE A 23 -28.01 -22.11 -16.25
N LEU A 24 -28.34 -23.37 -15.98
CA LEU A 24 -28.72 -23.83 -14.64
C LEU A 24 -27.55 -23.82 -13.66
N LEU A 25 -26.33 -24.10 -14.14
CA LEU A 25 -25.10 -23.99 -13.32
C LEU A 25 -24.76 -22.54 -12.98
N LEU A 26 -24.90 -21.64 -13.96
CA LEU A 26 -24.62 -20.19 -13.74
C LEU A 26 -25.68 -19.50 -12.89
N ASN A 27 -26.94 -19.97 -12.91
CA ASN A 27 -28.03 -19.43 -12.09
C ASN A 27 -28.23 -20.16 -10.76
N ARG A 28 -27.35 -21.06 -10.36
CA ARG A 28 -27.38 -21.58 -8.98
C ARG A 28 -26.96 -20.47 -8.02
N PRO A 29 -27.80 -20.13 -6.99
CA PRO A 29 -27.49 -19.03 -6.06
C PRO A 29 -26.17 -19.19 -5.29
N GLY A 30 -25.58 -20.38 -5.25
CA GLY A 30 -24.29 -20.66 -4.62
C GLY A 30 -23.09 -20.65 -5.59
N ALA A 31 -23.26 -20.80 -6.89
CA ALA A 31 -22.13 -20.98 -7.81
C ALA A 31 -21.22 -19.74 -7.90
N ALA A 32 -21.80 -18.55 -7.89
CA ALA A 32 -21.04 -17.31 -7.83
C ALA A 32 -20.30 -17.15 -6.49
N VAL A 33 -20.95 -17.56 -5.40
CA VAL A 33 -20.36 -17.54 -4.05
C VAL A 33 -19.22 -18.54 -3.96
N ASP A 34 -19.36 -19.74 -4.52
CA ASP A 34 -18.31 -20.77 -4.49
C ASP A 34 -17.09 -20.36 -5.31
N VAL A 35 -17.30 -19.75 -6.48
CA VAL A 35 -16.20 -19.18 -7.30
C VAL A 35 -15.52 -18.05 -6.53
N PHE A 36 -16.29 -17.13 -5.94
CA PHE A 36 -15.74 -16.04 -5.13
C PHE A 36 -14.96 -16.53 -3.91
N LEU A 37 -15.49 -17.55 -3.20
CA LEU A 37 -14.82 -18.15 -2.06
C LEU A 37 -13.57 -18.95 -2.45
N SER A 38 -13.58 -19.62 -3.60
CA SER A 38 -12.41 -20.34 -4.10
C SER A 38 -11.29 -19.39 -4.52
N GLU A 39 -11.63 -18.29 -5.20
CA GLU A 39 -10.66 -17.21 -5.51
C GLU A 39 -10.16 -16.52 -4.24
N ALA A 40 -11.02 -16.22 -3.28
CA ALA A 40 -10.63 -15.62 -2.01
C ALA A 40 -9.70 -16.56 -1.21
N LYS A 41 -10.00 -17.86 -1.20
CA LYS A 41 -9.12 -18.89 -0.60
C LYS A 41 -7.79 -19.04 -1.32
N ALA A 42 -7.79 -18.99 -2.67
CA ALA A 42 -6.57 -19.05 -3.47
C ALA A 42 -5.70 -17.81 -3.24
N ARG A 43 -6.32 -16.62 -3.18
CA ARG A 43 -5.62 -15.36 -2.86
C ARG A 43 -5.09 -15.35 -1.42
N ALA A 44 -5.87 -15.84 -0.46
CA ALA A 44 -5.42 -15.99 0.93
C ALA A 44 -4.28 -17.01 1.07
N ALA A 45 -4.26 -18.08 0.27
CA ALA A 45 -3.18 -19.05 0.24
C ALA A 45 -1.91 -18.48 -0.43
N ALA A 46 -2.06 -17.65 -1.48
CA ALA A 46 -0.96 -16.93 -2.12
C ALA A 46 -0.40 -15.80 -1.24
N ALA A 47 -1.19 -15.29 -0.30
CA ALA A 47 -0.79 -14.27 0.68
C ALA A 47 0.01 -14.84 1.88
N ARG A 48 0.36 -16.13 1.87
CA ARG A 48 1.28 -16.69 2.87
C ARG A 48 2.69 -16.20 2.61
N PRO A 49 3.49 -15.88 3.66
CA PRO A 49 4.89 -15.51 3.47
C PRO A 49 5.57 -16.60 2.66
N ASN A 50 6.12 -16.22 1.52
CA ASN A 50 7.00 -17.12 0.79
C ASN A 50 8.39 -17.00 1.45
N PRO A 51 8.92 -18.04 2.09
CA PRO A 51 10.25 -17.99 2.69
C PRO A 51 11.36 -17.63 1.67
N ALA A 52 11.09 -17.78 0.38
CA ALA A 52 11.98 -17.31 -0.68
C ALA A 52 12.11 -15.78 -0.78
N ASN A 53 11.27 -15.02 -0.08
CA ASN A 53 11.31 -13.55 -0.08
C ASN A 53 12.14 -12.95 1.07
N ALA A 54 12.86 -13.76 1.83
CA ALA A 54 13.72 -13.28 2.92
C ALA A 54 14.82 -12.31 2.47
N GLU A 55 15.24 -12.38 1.21
CA GLU A 55 16.24 -11.48 0.60
C GLU A 55 15.58 -10.31 -0.15
N SER A 56 14.26 -10.24 -0.21
CA SER A 56 13.57 -9.18 -0.93
C SER A 56 13.57 -7.88 -0.13
N PHE A 57 13.79 -6.77 -0.83
CA PHE A 57 13.50 -5.45 -0.32
C PHE A 57 12.77 -4.66 -1.40
N ARG A 58 11.47 -4.60 -1.27
CA ARG A 58 10.61 -3.93 -2.23
C ARG A 58 9.48 -3.17 -1.55
N ALA A 59 8.99 -2.15 -2.22
CA ALA A 59 7.85 -1.39 -1.79
C ALA A 59 6.85 -1.23 -2.93
N THR A 60 5.60 -1.54 -2.66
CA THR A 60 4.50 -1.49 -3.63
C THR A 60 3.49 -0.44 -3.21
N VAL A 61 3.19 0.49 -4.08
CA VAL A 61 2.05 1.40 -3.90
C VAL A 61 0.76 0.59 -4.06
N CYS A 62 -0.03 0.45 -3.01
CA CYS A 62 -1.15 -0.48 -2.98
C CYS A 62 -2.50 0.17 -3.32
N ALA A 63 -2.68 1.45 -3.05
CA ALA A 63 -3.92 2.18 -3.33
C ALA A 63 -3.63 3.59 -3.86
N VAL A 64 -4.68 4.30 -4.22
CA VAL A 64 -4.58 5.72 -4.64
C VAL A 64 -4.32 6.63 -3.45
N GLY A 65 -4.88 6.30 -2.27
CA GLY A 65 -4.55 6.99 -1.02
C GLY A 65 -3.18 6.54 -0.48
N PRO A 66 -2.70 7.15 0.62
CA PRO A 66 -1.45 6.73 1.26
C PRO A 66 -1.49 5.25 1.64
N CYS A 67 -0.86 4.42 0.83
CA CYS A 67 -0.78 2.99 1.01
C CYS A 67 0.46 2.44 0.30
N VAL A 68 1.49 2.11 1.06
CA VAL A 68 2.72 1.51 0.55
C VAL A 68 3.03 0.27 1.37
N LEU A 69 2.97 -0.90 0.76
CA LEU A 69 3.43 -2.14 1.38
C LEU A 69 4.93 -2.28 1.17
N VAL A 70 5.68 -2.33 2.26
CA VAL A 70 7.11 -2.63 2.27
C VAL A 70 7.32 -4.07 2.69
N GLU A 71 8.00 -4.83 1.85
CA GLU A 71 8.43 -6.21 2.12
C GLU A 71 9.95 -6.24 2.16
N ALA A 72 10.52 -6.56 3.31
CA ALA A 72 11.96 -6.60 3.53
C ALA A 72 12.32 -7.72 4.52
N GLY A 73 13.30 -8.54 4.21
CA GLY A 73 13.79 -9.57 5.13
C GLY A 73 12.72 -10.55 5.61
N GLY A 74 11.70 -10.82 4.82
CA GLY A 74 10.56 -11.65 5.19
C GLY A 74 9.46 -10.95 6.00
N LEU A 75 9.66 -9.67 6.35
CA LEU A 75 8.70 -8.84 7.09
C LEU A 75 7.84 -8.00 6.13
N ALA A 76 6.69 -7.58 6.61
CA ALA A 76 5.74 -6.76 5.89
C ALA A 76 5.24 -5.60 6.75
N VAL A 77 5.59 -4.38 6.35
CA VAL A 77 5.14 -3.14 6.99
C VAL A 77 4.31 -2.34 6.01
N LEU A 78 3.13 -1.91 6.44
CA LEU A 78 2.27 -1.04 5.64
C LEU A 78 2.45 0.41 6.08
N VAL A 79 2.77 1.30 5.15
CA VAL A 79 2.86 2.74 5.41
C VAL A 79 1.63 3.44 4.86
N GLY A 80 0.82 4.01 5.76
CA GLY A 80 -0.47 4.58 5.45
C GLY A 80 -1.58 3.53 5.33
N ALA A 81 -2.80 3.92 5.67
CA ALA A 81 -4.00 3.11 5.57
C ALA A 81 -5.14 3.96 4.99
N GLY A 82 -4.89 4.53 3.83
CA GLY A 82 -5.83 5.40 3.13
C GLY A 82 -7.00 4.63 2.50
N GLU A 83 -7.85 5.38 1.82
CA GLU A 83 -8.99 4.81 1.10
C GLU A 83 -8.53 3.75 0.10
N GLY A 84 -9.25 2.63 0.04
CA GLY A 84 -8.96 1.53 -0.88
C GLY A 84 -7.73 0.70 -0.52
N SER A 85 -7.11 0.88 0.65
CA SER A 85 -5.90 0.12 1.04
C SER A 85 -6.16 -1.38 1.11
N ALA A 86 -7.26 -1.81 1.72
CA ALA A 86 -7.62 -3.23 1.82
C ALA A 86 -7.91 -3.82 0.43
N GLU A 87 -8.72 -3.14 -0.37
CA GLU A 87 -9.10 -3.54 -1.72
C GLU A 87 -7.87 -3.58 -2.65
N GLY A 88 -7.00 -2.58 -2.53
CA GLY A 88 -5.77 -2.50 -3.31
C GLY A 88 -4.80 -3.65 -3.01
N LEU A 89 -4.65 -4.02 -1.75
CA LEU A 89 -3.86 -5.18 -1.34
C LEU A 89 -4.50 -6.49 -1.80
N LEU A 90 -5.82 -6.64 -1.63
CA LEU A 90 -6.56 -7.83 -2.08
C LEU A 90 -6.48 -8.02 -3.59
N ALA A 91 -6.72 -6.96 -4.36
CA ALA A 91 -6.71 -7.02 -5.82
C ALA A 91 -5.35 -7.43 -6.40
N ARG A 92 -4.26 -7.19 -5.65
CA ARG A 92 -2.89 -7.55 -6.05
C ARG A 92 -2.37 -8.83 -5.41
N GLY A 93 -3.19 -9.51 -4.60
CA GLY A 93 -2.74 -10.68 -3.84
C GLY A 93 -1.70 -10.36 -2.77
N LEU A 94 -1.67 -9.11 -2.30
CA LEU A 94 -0.70 -8.61 -1.31
C LEU A 94 -1.27 -8.54 0.11
N MET A 95 -2.57 -8.84 0.30
CA MET A 95 -3.16 -8.89 1.64
C MET A 95 -2.56 -10.04 2.45
N ARG A 96 -2.08 -9.72 3.64
CA ARG A 96 -1.37 -10.67 4.51
C ARG A 96 -2.02 -10.73 5.89
N ALA A 97 -2.02 -11.94 6.46
CA ALA A 97 -2.36 -12.18 7.87
C ALA A 97 -1.25 -11.71 8.81
N ASP A 98 -0.03 -11.69 8.32
CA ASP A 98 1.22 -11.46 9.06
C ASP A 98 1.83 -10.08 8.80
N LEU A 99 1.01 -9.05 8.54
CA LEU A 99 1.49 -7.67 8.59
C LEU A 99 2.10 -7.40 9.98
N ASP A 100 3.38 -7.08 10.02
CA ASP A 100 4.12 -6.84 11.27
C ASP A 100 3.67 -5.56 11.94
N ALA A 101 3.46 -4.50 11.13
CA ALA A 101 2.94 -3.23 11.60
C ALA A 101 2.26 -2.45 10.47
N VAL A 102 1.39 -1.53 10.87
CA VAL A 102 0.95 -0.39 10.07
C VAL A 102 1.56 0.86 10.67
N VAL A 103 2.18 1.71 9.85
CA VAL A 103 2.75 2.98 10.29
C VAL A 103 2.08 4.12 9.55
N LEU A 104 1.55 5.11 10.28
CA LEU A 104 0.79 6.21 9.70
C LEU A 104 1.68 7.44 9.53
N PRO A 105 1.82 7.96 8.30
CA PRO A 105 2.62 9.17 8.08
C PRO A 105 2.00 10.42 8.69
N ASP A 106 0.69 10.46 8.81
CA ASP A 106 -0.09 11.50 9.48
C ASP A 106 -1.46 10.96 9.91
N LEU A 107 -2.28 11.79 10.55
CA LEU A 107 -3.62 11.43 11.01
C LEU A 107 -4.73 12.10 10.20
N MET A 108 -4.43 12.51 8.96
CA MET A 108 -5.47 12.97 8.05
C MET A 108 -6.43 11.83 7.71
N LEU A 109 -7.67 12.18 7.43
CA LEU A 109 -8.69 11.20 7.04
C LEU A 109 -8.21 10.32 5.90
N ASP A 110 -7.57 10.93 4.90
CA ASP A 110 -7.03 10.24 3.72
C ASP A 110 -5.93 9.19 4.08
N SER A 111 -5.27 9.34 5.22
CA SER A 111 -4.22 8.43 5.69
C SER A 111 -4.73 7.31 6.62
N VAL A 112 -5.95 7.45 7.18
CA VAL A 112 -6.44 6.56 8.25
C VAL A 112 -7.77 5.88 7.95
N VAL A 113 -8.56 6.40 6.99
CA VAL A 113 -9.94 5.94 6.71
C VAL A 113 -10.03 4.46 6.35
N GLY A 114 -8.99 3.88 5.80
CA GLY A 114 -8.92 2.46 5.44
C GLY A 114 -8.61 1.51 6.60
N LEU A 115 -8.26 2.01 7.79
CA LEU A 115 -7.88 1.17 8.94
C LEU A 115 -8.91 0.07 9.29
N PRO A 116 -10.22 0.36 9.39
CA PRO A 116 -11.21 -0.67 9.70
C PRO A 116 -11.27 -1.75 8.62
N GLY A 117 -11.29 -1.37 7.35
CA GLY A 117 -11.30 -2.30 6.22
C GLY A 117 -10.05 -3.18 6.20
N LEU A 118 -8.88 -2.58 6.45
CA LEU A 118 -7.59 -3.30 6.53
C LEU A 118 -7.58 -4.32 7.66
N ALA A 119 -8.05 -3.93 8.86
CA ALA A 119 -8.14 -4.84 10.00
C ALA A 119 -9.04 -6.05 9.69
N LYS A 120 -10.21 -5.80 9.11
CA LYS A 120 -11.15 -6.86 8.69
C LYS A 120 -10.55 -7.77 7.62
N ALA A 121 -9.92 -7.20 6.60
CA ALA A 121 -9.29 -7.97 5.52
C ALA A 121 -8.12 -8.82 6.04
N SER A 122 -7.31 -8.31 6.96
CA SER A 122 -6.20 -9.07 7.57
C SER A 122 -6.70 -10.22 8.46
N LEU A 123 -7.83 -10.04 9.17
CA LEU A 123 -8.49 -11.13 9.88
C LEU A 123 -8.96 -12.22 8.91
N ALA A 124 -9.62 -11.83 7.82
CA ALA A 124 -10.06 -12.77 6.78
C ALA A 124 -8.89 -13.51 6.13
N ALA A 125 -7.73 -12.88 6.02
CA ALA A 125 -6.47 -13.51 5.59
C ALA A 125 -5.87 -14.47 6.64
N GLY A 126 -6.40 -14.50 7.87
CA GLY A 126 -6.00 -15.44 8.91
C GLY A 126 -5.32 -14.83 10.14
N ARG A 127 -5.23 -13.49 10.26
CA ARG A 127 -4.70 -12.84 11.47
C ARG A 127 -5.50 -13.24 12.70
N ARG A 128 -4.83 -13.42 13.82
CA ARG A 128 -5.45 -13.74 15.12
C ARG A 128 -5.13 -12.74 16.21
N ALA A 129 -4.06 -11.96 16.07
CA ALA A 129 -3.67 -10.93 17.00
C ALA A 129 -4.19 -9.55 16.52
N PRO A 130 -4.39 -8.56 17.40
CA PRO A 130 -4.68 -7.19 17.01
C PRO A 130 -3.64 -6.66 16.01
N LEU A 131 -4.09 -5.92 15.00
CA LEU A 131 -3.20 -5.27 14.05
C LEU A 131 -2.57 -4.05 14.73
N LYS A 132 -1.25 -4.07 14.85
CA LYS A 132 -0.49 -3.00 15.50
C LYS A 132 -0.35 -1.80 14.57
N VAL A 133 -0.69 -0.62 15.08
CA VAL A 133 -0.64 0.64 14.32
C VAL A 133 0.21 1.65 15.08
N HIS A 134 1.23 2.18 14.41
CA HIS A 134 2.09 3.27 14.90
C HIS A 134 1.76 4.57 14.17
N GLY A 135 1.94 5.70 14.82
CA GLY A 135 1.69 7.00 14.19
C GLY A 135 2.06 8.17 15.09
N PRO A 136 1.89 9.40 14.60
CA PRO A 136 2.20 10.60 15.35
C PRO A 136 1.29 10.77 16.59
N PRO A 137 1.62 11.69 17.51
CA PRO A 137 0.79 12.03 18.66
C PRO A 137 -0.66 12.33 18.25
N GLY A 138 -1.64 11.80 18.99
CA GLY A 138 -3.07 11.84 18.66
C GLY A 138 -3.58 10.55 18.00
N ILE A 139 -2.74 9.53 17.81
CA ILE A 139 -3.17 8.25 17.21
C ILE A 139 -4.20 7.50 18.06
N VAL A 140 -4.14 7.60 19.39
CA VAL A 140 -5.03 6.84 20.31
C VAL A 140 -6.51 7.04 19.98
N PRO A 141 -7.07 8.26 19.94
CA PRO A 141 -8.47 8.44 19.59
C PRO A 141 -8.83 7.99 18.16
N VAL A 142 -7.87 7.98 17.23
CA VAL A 142 -8.08 7.43 15.87
C VAL A 142 -8.27 5.92 15.94
N ILE A 143 -7.44 5.21 16.69
CA ILE A 143 -7.55 3.76 16.87
C ILE A 143 -8.81 3.39 17.65
N ASP A 144 -9.17 4.16 18.68
CA ASP A 144 -10.39 3.95 19.45
C ASP A 144 -11.63 4.12 18.56
N GLY A 145 -11.67 5.18 17.74
CA GLY A 145 -12.73 5.40 16.76
C GLY A 145 -12.86 4.28 15.73
N ALA A 146 -11.72 3.82 15.18
CA ALA A 146 -11.68 2.71 14.24
C ALA A 146 -12.14 1.39 14.90
N ASN A 147 -11.76 1.12 16.15
CA ASN A 147 -12.22 -0.04 16.91
C ASN A 147 -13.72 0.05 17.24
N LEU A 148 -14.25 1.25 17.46
CA LEU A 148 -15.69 1.45 17.65
C LEU A 148 -16.47 1.08 16.38
N MET A 149 -15.97 1.46 15.20
CA MET A 149 -16.55 1.04 13.91
C MET A 149 -16.52 -0.49 13.73
N LEU A 150 -15.54 -1.17 14.33
CA LEU A 150 -15.36 -2.62 14.29
C LEU A 150 -16.08 -3.36 15.43
N ALA A 151 -16.87 -2.68 16.27
CA ALA A 151 -17.46 -3.29 17.46
C ALA A 151 -18.38 -4.49 17.15
N GLY A 152 -19.03 -4.50 15.99
CA GLY A 152 -19.86 -5.60 15.51
C GLY A 152 -19.08 -6.77 14.87
N GLU A 153 -17.78 -6.61 14.63
CA GLU A 153 -16.94 -7.62 13.96
C GLU A 153 -16.15 -8.43 15.00
N ALA A 154 -16.51 -9.71 15.15
CA ALA A 154 -15.89 -10.59 16.13
C ALA A 154 -14.39 -10.82 15.81
N GLY A 155 -13.53 -10.61 16.80
CA GLY A 155 -12.09 -10.89 16.68
C GLY A 155 -11.26 -9.84 15.93
N VAL A 156 -11.89 -8.81 15.37
CA VAL A 156 -11.17 -7.72 14.68
C VAL A 156 -10.79 -6.62 15.68
N ARG A 157 -9.53 -6.30 15.80
CA ARG A 157 -9.04 -5.22 16.68
C ARG A 157 -7.78 -4.58 16.11
N LEU A 158 -7.65 -3.29 16.38
CA LEU A 158 -6.46 -2.49 16.21
C LEU A 158 -5.84 -2.23 17.58
N SER A 159 -4.53 -2.14 17.66
CA SER A 159 -3.81 -1.72 18.86
C SER A 159 -2.78 -0.66 18.52
N VAL A 160 -2.54 0.26 19.46
CA VAL A 160 -1.51 1.28 19.31
C VAL A 160 -0.12 0.64 19.54
N GLY A 161 0.79 0.89 18.60
CA GLY A 161 2.20 0.53 18.76
C GLY A 161 2.93 1.58 19.58
N THR A 162 3.97 1.16 20.28
CA THR A 162 4.83 2.05 21.08
C THR A 162 6.11 2.33 20.33
N ASP A 163 6.37 3.60 20.04
CA ASP A 163 7.64 4.05 19.49
C ASP A 163 8.66 4.23 20.64
N LYS A 164 9.94 3.99 20.35
CA LYS A 164 11.03 4.15 21.31
C LYS A 164 11.95 5.28 20.86
N GLU A 165 12.39 6.11 21.78
CA GLU A 165 13.50 7.02 21.52
C GLU A 165 14.79 6.20 21.35
N ASP A 166 15.49 6.43 20.24
CA ASP A 166 16.78 5.81 19.98
C ASP A 166 17.87 6.78 20.42
N GLN A 167 18.54 6.49 21.54
CA GLN A 167 19.59 7.35 22.08
C GLN A 167 20.79 7.35 21.13
N GLY A 168 20.99 8.48 20.45
CA GLY A 168 22.16 8.72 19.60
C GLY A 168 21.93 8.63 18.09
N LEU A 169 20.73 8.24 17.64
CA LEU A 169 20.35 8.27 16.23
C LEU A 169 19.20 9.25 16.01
N GLU A 170 19.21 9.93 14.88
CA GLU A 170 18.08 10.78 14.50
C GLU A 170 16.84 9.90 14.21
N GLY A 171 15.68 10.31 14.71
CA GLY A 171 14.40 9.64 14.51
C GLY A 171 13.97 8.74 15.66
N LEU A 172 12.70 8.36 15.66
CA LEU A 172 12.11 7.42 16.62
C LEU A 172 12.17 6.01 16.06
N LEU A 173 12.62 5.05 16.86
CA LEU A 173 12.57 3.64 16.50
C LEU A 173 11.13 3.14 16.65
N VAL A 174 10.48 2.86 15.52
CA VAL A 174 9.10 2.37 15.44
C VAL A 174 9.05 0.85 15.51
N PHE A 175 9.94 0.21 14.76
CA PHE A 175 10.00 -1.24 14.67
C PHE A 175 11.45 -1.69 14.48
N ASP A 176 11.81 -2.78 15.14
CA ASP A 176 13.11 -3.44 15.01
C ASP A 176 12.95 -4.95 15.16
N SER A 177 13.37 -5.67 14.13
CA SER A 177 13.40 -7.15 14.12
C SER A 177 14.82 -7.71 14.31
N GLY A 178 15.82 -6.86 14.44
CA GLY A 178 17.23 -7.23 14.37
C GLY A 178 17.80 -7.35 12.95
N VAL A 179 16.92 -7.43 11.93
CA VAL A 179 17.27 -7.52 10.50
C VAL A 179 16.74 -6.31 9.73
N VAL A 180 15.50 -5.93 10.00
CA VAL A 180 14.83 -4.75 9.41
C VAL A 180 14.56 -3.75 10.51
N THR A 181 14.89 -2.48 10.29
CA THR A 181 14.53 -1.40 11.19
C THR A 181 13.63 -0.39 10.49
N VAL A 182 12.65 0.13 11.22
CA VAL A 182 11.78 1.22 10.77
C VAL A 182 11.92 2.38 11.73
N ARG A 183 12.34 3.54 11.22
CA ARG A 183 12.45 4.79 11.98
C ARG A 183 11.50 5.85 11.44
N ALA A 184 10.98 6.69 12.33
CA ALA A 184 10.17 7.84 12.00
C ALA A 184 10.93 9.13 12.27
N PHE A 185 10.85 10.08 11.34
CA PHE A 185 11.48 11.40 11.40
C PHE A 185 10.39 12.48 11.43
N GLY A 186 10.46 13.36 12.43
CA GLY A 186 9.45 14.39 12.68
C GLY A 186 8.16 13.85 13.28
N GLY A 187 7.09 14.65 13.21
CA GLY A 187 5.77 14.28 13.73
C GLY A 187 5.76 14.03 15.23
N GLN A 188 6.49 14.84 16.00
CA GLN A 188 6.49 14.79 17.46
C GLN A 188 5.38 15.64 18.08
N VAL A 189 4.80 16.53 17.28
CA VAL A 189 3.69 17.40 17.64
C VAL A 189 2.43 16.94 16.91
N ALA A 190 1.28 17.05 17.57
CA ALA A 190 -0.01 16.74 16.95
C ALA A 190 -0.21 17.54 15.64
N GLY A 191 -0.63 16.87 14.59
CA GLY A 191 -0.84 17.48 13.28
C GLY A 191 0.39 17.54 12.36
N GLU A 192 1.59 17.24 12.85
CA GLU A 192 2.76 17.10 11.99
C GLU A 192 2.81 15.72 11.30
N GLY A 193 3.32 15.72 10.07
CA GLY A 193 3.61 14.48 9.35
C GLY A 193 4.91 13.84 9.76
N ARG A 194 5.02 12.54 9.55
CA ARG A 194 6.23 11.72 9.72
C ARG A 194 6.76 11.27 8.37
N VAL A 195 8.06 11.21 8.26
CA VAL A 195 8.77 10.49 7.21
C VAL A 195 9.28 9.19 7.80
N TYR A 196 9.03 8.07 7.14
CA TYR A 196 9.54 6.78 7.58
C TYR A 196 10.76 6.38 6.77
N ARG A 197 11.72 5.79 7.44
CA ARG A 197 12.88 5.13 6.84
C ARG A 197 12.84 3.66 7.22
N VAL A 198 12.93 2.80 6.22
CA VAL A 198 13.08 1.36 6.38
C VAL A 198 14.48 0.98 5.94
N ASP A 199 15.23 0.35 6.84
CA ASP A 199 16.59 -0.12 6.58
C ASP A 199 16.63 -1.64 6.53
N PHE A 200 17.28 -2.17 5.50
CA PHE A 200 17.54 -3.60 5.31
C PHE A 200 18.82 -3.78 4.49
N GLU A 201 19.76 -4.58 4.98
CA GLU A 201 21.03 -4.92 4.30
C GLU A 201 21.81 -3.70 3.74
N GLY A 202 21.94 -2.64 4.55
CA GLY A 202 22.66 -1.43 4.16
C GLY A 202 21.94 -0.54 3.13
N LYS A 203 20.72 -0.90 2.74
CA LYS A 203 19.86 -0.13 1.84
C LYS A 203 18.75 0.53 2.64
N SER A 204 18.29 1.69 2.18
CA SER A 204 17.27 2.48 2.87
C SER A 204 16.15 2.86 1.92
N LEU A 205 14.92 2.71 2.37
CA LEU A 205 13.74 3.22 1.69
C LEU A 205 13.13 4.35 2.53
N ILE A 206 12.98 5.52 1.90
CA ILE A 206 12.38 6.71 2.51
C ILE A 206 10.94 6.83 2.03
N ILE A 207 9.98 6.91 2.95
CA ILE A 207 8.56 7.06 2.60
C ILE A 207 8.03 8.32 3.28
N ALA A 208 7.61 9.28 2.48
CA ALA A 208 7.08 10.55 2.95
C ALA A 208 5.61 10.69 2.59
N GLY A 209 4.78 10.96 3.59
CA GLY A 209 3.37 11.33 3.41
C GLY A 209 3.21 12.78 2.97
N CYS A 210 1.96 13.18 2.76
CA CYS A 210 1.56 14.52 2.32
C CYS A 210 2.07 15.63 3.26
N ARG A 211 1.99 15.42 4.56
CA ARG A 211 2.41 16.41 5.57
C ARG A 211 3.89 16.38 5.92
N ALA A 212 4.69 15.69 5.14
CA ALA A 212 6.13 15.69 5.32
C ALA A 212 6.72 17.07 5.06
N LYS A 213 7.74 17.43 5.82
CA LYS A 213 8.56 18.62 5.58
C LYS A 213 9.83 18.22 4.81
N ALA A 214 10.31 19.07 3.90
CA ALA A 214 11.54 18.84 3.13
C ALA A 214 12.73 18.43 4.03
N ALA A 215 12.90 19.11 5.17
CA ALA A 215 13.97 18.79 6.14
C ALA A 215 13.88 17.38 6.72
N GLN A 216 12.67 16.84 6.91
CA GLN A 216 12.46 15.49 7.41
C GLN A 216 12.90 14.44 6.37
N ILE A 217 12.64 14.68 5.08
CA ILE A 217 13.09 13.81 3.98
C ILE A 217 14.63 13.77 3.95
N VAL A 218 15.27 14.93 4.05
CA VAL A 218 16.74 15.03 4.08
C VAL A 218 17.31 14.35 5.31
N SER A 219 16.73 14.58 6.50
CA SER A 219 17.16 13.91 7.74
C SER A 219 17.01 12.40 7.66
N ALA A 220 15.88 11.91 7.15
CA ALA A 220 15.62 10.48 7.02
C ALA A 220 16.64 9.76 6.11
N ALA A 221 17.19 10.45 5.10
CA ALA A 221 18.19 9.88 4.21
C ALA A 221 19.64 9.98 4.74
N ARG A 222 19.85 10.69 5.85
CA ARG A 222 21.20 10.91 6.38
C ARG A 222 21.85 9.59 6.78
N GLY A 223 23.11 9.37 6.34
CA GLY A 223 23.85 8.14 6.60
C GLY A 223 23.42 6.91 5.79
N ALA A 224 22.42 7.01 4.89
CA ALA A 224 22.06 5.93 3.98
C ALA A 224 23.13 5.76 2.89
N GLN A 225 23.56 4.51 2.65
CA GLN A 225 24.52 4.21 1.57
C GLN A 225 23.80 4.12 0.21
N THR A 226 22.68 3.41 0.16
CA THR A 226 21.81 3.31 -1.00
C THR A 226 20.40 3.67 -0.57
N ALA A 227 19.86 4.75 -1.10
CA ALA A 227 18.53 5.21 -0.74
C ALA A 227 17.62 5.37 -1.95
N ALA A 228 16.37 4.98 -1.77
CA ALA A 228 15.27 5.26 -2.70
C ALA A 228 14.11 5.93 -1.92
N GLY A 229 13.19 6.58 -2.63
CA GLY A 229 12.07 7.26 -1.99
C GLY A 229 10.73 7.00 -2.66
N ILE A 230 9.68 6.84 -1.84
CA ILE A 230 8.29 6.97 -2.26
C ILE A 230 7.75 8.22 -1.57
N LEU A 231 7.43 9.23 -2.35
CA LEU A 231 7.04 10.54 -1.84
C LEU A 231 5.62 10.86 -2.31
N ALA A 232 4.75 11.17 -1.35
CA ALA A 232 3.45 11.71 -1.61
C ALA A 232 3.52 13.24 -1.56
N ALA A 233 3.05 13.91 -2.59
CA ALA A 233 3.09 15.36 -2.69
C ALA A 233 1.84 15.92 -3.38
N GLY A 234 1.52 17.18 -3.12
CA GLY A 234 0.41 17.89 -3.72
C GLY A 234 0.85 18.71 -4.93
N SER A 235 -0.07 18.94 -5.85
CA SER A 235 0.12 19.86 -6.97
C SER A 235 -0.99 20.90 -6.98
N SER A 236 -0.63 22.17 -7.00
CA SER A 236 -1.57 23.29 -7.13
C SER A 236 -2.43 23.25 -8.41
N ARG A 237 -2.01 22.47 -9.39
CA ARG A 237 -2.76 22.28 -10.65
C ARG A 237 -3.86 21.22 -10.54
N LEU A 238 -3.82 20.38 -9.52
CA LEU A 238 -4.70 19.22 -9.36
C LEU A 238 -5.53 19.26 -8.06
N GLU A 239 -5.26 20.21 -7.17
CA GLU A 239 -5.87 20.26 -5.84
C GLU A 239 -6.26 21.70 -5.45
N ASP A 240 -7.48 21.86 -4.96
CA ASP A 240 -8.01 23.15 -4.48
C ASP A 240 -7.48 23.54 -3.09
N ASN A 241 -6.79 22.67 -2.37
CA ASN A 241 -6.34 22.89 -1.00
C ASN A 241 -4.84 22.65 -0.87
N GLN A 242 -4.06 23.71 -1.14
CA GLN A 242 -2.58 23.69 -1.15
C GLN A 242 -1.94 23.61 0.25
N ASP A 243 -2.69 23.94 1.32
CA ASP A 243 -2.09 24.20 2.64
C ASP A 243 -1.73 22.92 3.43
N SER A 244 -2.05 21.73 2.92
CA SER A 244 -1.87 20.49 3.67
C SER A 244 -0.79 19.54 3.17
N CYS A 245 -0.32 19.68 1.93
CA CYS A 245 0.68 18.79 1.33
C CYS A 245 1.97 19.52 0.94
N ILE A 246 3.10 18.83 1.08
CA ILE A 246 4.37 19.32 0.51
C ILE A 246 4.22 19.47 -1.01
N PRO A 247 4.60 20.60 -1.61
CA PRO A 247 4.61 20.77 -3.06
C PRO A 247 5.52 19.75 -3.76
N VAL A 248 5.16 19.33 -4.97
CA VAL A 248 5.97 18.38 -5.77
C VAL A 248 7.40 18.89 -5.94
N ALA A 249 7.58 20.18 -6.27
CA ALA A 249 8.90 20.78 -6.43
C ALA A 249 9.76 20.67 -5.16
N ASP A 250 9.18 20.98 -3.99
CA ASP A 250 9.88 20.93 -2.70
C ASP A 250 10.23 19.50 -2.31
N ALA A 251 9.31 18.55 -2.53
CA ALA A 251 9.56 17.13 -2.28
C ALA A 251 10.70 16.59 -3.16
N LEU A 252 10.72 16.95 -4.44
CA LEU A 252 11.76 16.52 -5.38
C LEU A 252 13.09 17.24 -5.11
N GLN A 253 13.07 18.50 -4.73
CA GLN A 253 14.27 19.20 -4.28
C GLN A 253 14.88 18.55 -3.04
N ALA A 254 14.04 18.21 -2.05
CA ALA A 254 14.48 17.49 -0.86
C ALA A 254 15.05 16.10 -1.20
N ALA A 255 14.43 15.37 -2.11
CA ALA A 255 14.92 14.08 -2.61
C ALA A 255 16.29 14.22 -3.31
N GLY A 256 16.49 15.27 -4.09
CA GLY A 256 17.79 15.60 -4.69
C GLY A 256 18.87 15.90 -3.64
N GLN A 257 18.55 16.73 -2.63
CA GLN A 257 19.45 17.02 -1.50
C GLN A 257 19.77 15.75 -0.69
N ALA A 258 18.79 14.86 -0.54
CA ALA A 258 18.91 13.56 0.12
C ALA A 258 19.67 12.54 -0.75
N ARG A 259 19.99 12.84 -1.99
CA ARG A 259 20.67 11.97 -2.97
C ARG A 259 19.95 10.63 -3.17
N LEU A 260 18.61 10.65 -3.23
CA LEU A 260 17.85 9.45 -3.50
C LEU A 260 18.12 8.96 -4.94
N GLY A 261 18.54 7.70 -5.09
CA GLY A 261 18.91 7.12 -6.38
C GLY A 261 17.72 6.77 -7.27
N ALA A 262 16.53 6.60 -6.68
CA ALA A 262 15.27 6.36 -7.37
C ALA A 262 14.13 7.01 -6.56
N ILE A 263 13.23 7.71 -7.24
CA ILE A 263 12.15 8.46 -6.59
C ILE A 263 10.84 8.12 -7.30
N LEU A 264 9.92 7.49 -6.56
CA LEU A 264 8.56 7.23 -7.00
C LEU A 264 7.64 8.27 -6.38
N MET A 265 7.09 9.15 -7.20
CA MET A 265 6.08 10.12 -6.78
C MET A 265 4.71 9.46 -6.80
N SER A 266 4.12 9.28 -5.63
CA SER A 266 2.79 8.67 -5.48
C SER A 266 1.71 9.75 -5.45
N PRO A 267 0.62 9.61 -6.23
CA PRO A 267 -0.51 10.51 -6.14
C PRO A 267 -1.28 10.29 -4.82
N LEU A 268 -1.89 11.35 -4.31
CA LEU A 268 -2.51 11.35 -2.98
C LEU A 268 -4.02 11.15 -2.96
N ARG A 269 -4.71 11.22 -4.09
CA ARG A 269 -6.17 11.29 -4.09
C ARG A 269 -6.83 10.43 -5.19
N PRO A 270 -8.11 10.07 -4.99
CA PRO A 270 -8.95 9.38 -5.97
C PRO A 270 -9.07 10.10 -7.32
N SER A 271 -8.67 11.38 -7.39
CA SER A 271 -8.62 12.13 -8.66
C SER A 271 -7.86 11.41 -9.77
N VAL A 272 -6.88 10.55 -9.45
CA VAL A 272 -6.23 9.69 -10.45
C VAL A 272 -7.13 8.56 -10.98
N ALA A 273 -8.27 8.30 -10.37
CA ALA A 273 -9.30 7.43 -10.94
C ALA A 273 -10.06 8.11 -12.09
N ILE A 274 -9.94 9.44 -12.23
CA ILE A 274 -10.51 10.19 -13.33
C ILE A 274 -9.67 9.94 -14.58
N PRO A 275 -10.28 9.61 -15.74
CA PRO A 275 -9.54 9.44 -16.98
C PRO A 275 -8.63 10.64 -17.28
N GLY A 276 -7.36 10.38 -17.55
CA GLY A 276 -6.34 11.40 -17.80
C GLY A 276 -5.65 12.01 -16.58
N ALA A 277 -6.16 11.83 -15.36
CA ALA A 277 -5.54 12.43 -14.15
C ALA A 277 -4.16 11.84 -13.86
N LEU A 278 -3.97 10.53 -14.06
CA LEU A 278 -2.65 9.91 -13.90
C LEU A 278 -1.64 10.46 -14.92
N GLN A 279 -2.10 10.75 -16.15
CA GLN A 279 -1.23 11.36 -17.15
C GLN A 279 -0.87 12.80 -16.77
N ALA A 280 -1.86 13.58 -16.32
CA ALA A 280 -1.60 14.94 -15.81
C ALA A 280 -0.60 14.94 -14.63
N TRP A 281 -0.72 13.94 -13.72
CA TRP A 281 0.25 13.75 -12.64
C TRP A 281 1.65 13.42 -13.16
N ARG A 282 1.77 12.53 -14.15
CA ARG A 282 3.03 12.21 -14.81
C ARG A 282 3.66 13.46 -15.44
N ASP A 283 2.87 14.30 -16.09
CA ASP A 283 3.33 15.52 -16.72
C ASP A 283 3.83 16.55 -15.69
N VAL A 284 3.16 16.66 -14.53
CA VAL A 284 3.60 17.51 -13.41
C VAL A 284 4.96 17.05 -12.89
N VAL A 285 5.13 15.77 -12.58
CA VAL A 285 6.39 15.23 -12.05
C VAL A 285 7.52 15.34 -13.08
N ALA A 286 7.25 15.04 -14.35
CA ALA A 286 8.23 15.16 -15.42
C ALA A 286 8.67 16.60 -15.66
N GLY A 287 7.78 17.57 -15.43
CA GLY A 287 8.06 19.00 -15.55
C GLY A 287 9.15 19.50 -14.61
N GLU A 288 9.33 18.86 -13.45
CA GLU A 288 10.36 19.23 -12.46
C GLU A 288 11.78 18.79 -12.85
N ARG A 289 11.92 17.89 -13.83
CA ARG A 289 13.20 17.44 -14.43
C ARG A 289 14.23 16.91 -13.42
N VAL A 290 13.79 16.28 -12.35
CA VAL A 290 14.67 15.65 -11.36
C VAL A 290 15.06 14.25 -11.81
N ALA A 291 16.37 13.98 -11.89
CA ALA A 291 16.88 12.69 -12.31
C ALA A 291 16.43 11.56 -11.37
N GLY A 292 15.97 10.44 -11.93
CA GLY A 292 15.50 9.29 -11.17
C GLY A 292 14.08 9.44 -10.61
N ALA A 293 13.40 10.57 -10.84
CA ALA A 293 12.03 10.79 -10.40
C ALA A 293 11.03 10.34 -11.47
N VAL A 294 10.06 9.53 -11.07
CA VAL A 294 8.96 9.10 -11.92
C VAL A 294 7.64 9.15 -11.15
N ALA A 295 6.56 9.47 -11.84
CA ALA A 295 5.22 9.40 -11.30
C ALA A 295 4.67 7.97 -11.41
N GLY A 296 4.20 7.42 -10.31
CA GLY A 296 3.59 6.09 -10.27
C GLY A 296 2.21 6.11 -9.63
N GLY A 297 1.45 5.08 -9.90
CA GLY A 297 0.13 4.83 -9.31
C GLY A 297 0.09 3.49 -8.60
N PRO A 298 -1.11 3.05 -8.19
CA PRO A 298 -1.30 1.76 -7.54
C PRO A 298 -0.75 0.60 -8.39
N GLY A 299 0.07 -0.25 -7.77
CA GLY A 299 0.79 -1.34 -8.44
C GLY A 299 2.22 -0.99 -8.86
N SER A 300 2.62 0.28 -8.81
CA SER A 300 4.02 0.66 -9.02
C SER A 300 4.90 0.17 -7.88
N VAL A 301 6.11 -0.26 -8.20
CA VAL A 301 7.05 -0.90 -7.26
C VAL A 301 8.40 -0.23 -7.32
N ILE A 302 8.99 0.04 -6.16
CA ILE A 302 10.44 0.23 -6.00
C ILE A 302 11.03 -1.09 -5.51
N ASP A 303 12.04 -1.58 -6.20
CA ASP A 303 12.77 -2.79 -5.85
C ASP A 303 14.22 -2.45 -5.51
N LEU A 304 14.62 -2.73 -4.28
CA LEU A 304 15.97 -2.54 -3.75
C LEU A 304 16.67 -3.89 -3.51
N SER A 305 16.10 -5.02 -3.90
CA SER A 305 16.69 -6.35 -3.68
C SER A 305 18.04 -6.48 -4.41
N SER A 306 18.19 -5.89 -5.59
CA SER A 306 19.46 -5.76 -6.30
C SER A 306 20.26 -4.55 -5.83
N GLY A 307 21.55 -4.47 -6.15
CA GLY A 307 22.45 -3.41 -5.68
C GLY A 307 22.09 -1.98 -6.11
N LYS A 308 21.21 -1.81 -7.12
CA LYS A 308 20.68 -0.51 -7.56
C LYS A 308 19.17 -0.50 -7.45
N PRO A 309 18.57 0.58 -6.89
CA PRO A 309 17.12 0.73 -6.86
C PRO A 309 16.54 0.73 -8.29
N ALA A 310 15.49 -0.05 -8.50
CA ALA A 310 14.77 -0.13 -9.75
C ALA A 310 13.29 0.22 -9.54
N ILE A 311 12.70 0.98 -10.47
CA ILE A 311 11.26 1.32 -10.44
C ILE A 311 10.56 0.58 -11.57
N ARG A 312 9.48 -0.10 -11.23
CA ARG A 312 8.52 -0.68 -12.18
C ARG A 312 7.19 0.03 -12.01
N LEU A 313 6.73 0.67 -13.07
CA LEU A 313 5.42 1.31 -13.09
C LEU A 313 4.33 0.28 -13.39
N ALA A 314 3.18 0.45 -12.75
CA ALA A 314 1.97 -0.27 -13.17
C ALA A 314 1.51 0.25 -14.54
N ASN A 315 1.07 -0.67 -15.38
CA ASN A 315 0.46 -0.38 -16.68
C ASN A 315 -0.96 0.16 -16.53
#